data_bb16931c1c971d4c28f8a56e9bac59d1
#
_entry.id   bb16931c1c971d4c28f8a56e9bac59d1
#
_cell.length_a   1.000
_cell.length_b   1.000
_cell.length_c   1.000
_cell.angle_alpha   90.00
_cell.angle_beta   90.00
_cell.angle_gamma   90.00
#
_symmetry.space_group_name_H-M   'P 1'
#
loop_
_entity.id
_entity.type
_entity.pdbx_description
1 polymer ?
#
loop_
_entity_poly.entity_id
_entity_poly.type
_entity_poly.pdbx_seq_one_letter_code
_entity_poly.pdbx_strand_id
1 'polypeptide(L)'
;TSGKVVFQGKDLNWLSQESSSESKNMFPQAGSDEVGTGDYFGPVVVSAVIVSKENEDVLRNLKIQDSKQINDEKIRMLAKEIKSLCPHTILIVSSSKYNSVHKQHNMVDIKCKLHNQAYLNLIKKGYTLPEHIIIDQFVQEKSYYRYLSNEKEVVRNIHFETKAENKYLAVACASVLARNAFLEYWDMLEETFDFTFEKGAGKKVDQCGKKFVLKYGMDKLNEVAKIHFKNTEKILDLINK
;
A
#
# COMPACT_ATOMS: atom_id res chain seq x y z
N THR A 1 -1.88 15.17 32.38
CA THR A 1 -0.95 16.22 31.92
C THR A 1 0.11 15.58 31.07
N SER A 2 -0.05 15.66 29.71
CA SER A 2 0.97 15.22 28.78
C SER A 2 2.08 16.26 28.74
N GLY A 3 3.23 15.96 29.33
CA GLY A 3 4.42 16.80 29.27
C GLY A 3 5.03 16.73 27.88
N LYS A 4 5.00 17.84 27.13
CA LYS A 4 5.84 18.02 25.95
C LYS A 4 7.26 18.33 26.41
N VAL A 5 8.21 17.45 26.09
CA VAL A 5 9.64 17.74 26.25
C VAL A 5 10.13 18.36 24.94
N VAL A 6 10.60 19.60 25.01
CA VAL A 6 11.19 20.32 23.86
C VAL A 6 12.70 20.34 24.05
N PHE A 7 13.44 19.74 23.14
CA PHE A 7 14.90 19.81 23.09
C PHE A 7 15.33 20.93 22.13
N GLN A 8 16.10 21.89 22.63
CA GLN A 8 16.77 22.93 21.82
C GLN A 8 18.29 22.74 21.92
N GLY A 9 18.94 22.45 20.80
CA GLY A 9 20.41 22.35 20.71
C GLY A 9 20.87 22.25 19.27
N LYS A 10 22.13 22.61 19.02
CA LYS A 10 22.76 22.60 17.68
C LYS A 10 23.17 21.21 17.19
N ASP A 11 23.03 20.17 18.02
CA ASP A 11 23.46 18.81 17.65
C ASP A 11 22.42 17.79 18.17
N LEU A 12 21.48 17.43 17.30
CA LEU A 12 20.45 16.42 17.55
C LEU A 12 20.76 15.07 16.86
N ASN A 13 21.97 14.90 16.34
CA ASN A 13 22.38 13.69 15.61
C ASN A 13 22.35 12.42 16.46
N TRP A 14 22.45 12.52 17.79
CA TRP A 14 22.34 11.38 18.70
C TRP A 14 20.92 10.82 18.81
N LEU A 15 19.87 11.65 18.65
CA LEU A 15 18.47 11.20 18.64
C LEU A 15 18.10 10.40 17.39
N SER A 16 18.77 10.68 16.25
CA SER A 16 18.57 9.94 15.03
C SER A 16 19.36 8.61 15.00
N GLN A 17 20.40 8.48 15.81
CA GLN A 17 21.19 7.25 15.92
C GLN A 17 20.54 6.17 16.77
N GLU A 18 19.76 6.52 17.82
CA GLU A 18 19.07 5.52 18.64
C GLU A 18 17.93 4.81 17.88
N SER A 19 17.14 5.54 17.09
CA SER A 19 16.08 4.92 16.27
C SER A 19 16.61 4.02 15.14
N SER A 20 17.82 4.27 14.65
CA SER A 20 18.47 3.45 13.62
C SER A 20 19.17 2.21 14.17
N SER A 21 19.53 2.18 15.48
CA SER A 21 20.19 1.03 16.09
C SER A 21 19.22 -0.07 16.54
N GLU A 22 18.01 0.27 16.98
CA GLU A 22 17.00 -0.71 17.37
C GLU A 22 16.48 -1.50 16.16
N SER A 23 16.27 -0.86 15.01
CA SER A 23 15.81 -1.54 13.80
C SER A 23 16.84 -2.53 13.21
N LYS A 24 18.13 -2.38 13.53
CA LYS A 24 19.20 -3.26 13.01
C LYS A 24 19.16 -4.69 13.57
N ASN A 25 18.54 -4.91 14.71
CA ASN A 25 18.49 -6.22 15.37
C ASN A 25 17.14 -6.97 15.20
N MET A 26 16.21 -6.42 14.40
CA MET A 26 14.85 -6.96 14.26
C MET A 26 14.69 -7.86 13.02
N PHE A 27 15.66 -8.70 12.71
CA PHE A 27 15.59 -9.65 11.60
C PHE A 27 15.57 -11.10 12.08
N PRO A 28 14.78 -11.99 11.44
CA PRO A 28 13.92 -11.71 10.28
C PRO A 28 12.72 -10.84 10.64
N GLN A 29 12.23 -10.05 9.67
CA GLN A 29 11.04 -9.22 9.81
C GLN A 29 10.07 -9.41 8.66
N ALA A 30 8.76 -9.29 8.94
CA ALA A 30 7.71 -9.25 7.92
C ALA A 30 7.07 -7.86 7.91
N GLY A 31 6.83 -7.32 6.72
CA GLY A 31 6.22 -6.01 6.57
C GLY A 31 5.15 -6.00 5.49
N SER A 32 4.11 -5.17 5.67
CA SER A 32 3.10 -4.96 4.62
C SER A 32 2.77 -3.48 4.45
N ASP A 33 2.45 -3.13 3.21
CA ASP A 33 2.07 -1.78 2.80
C ASP A 33 1.05 -1.83 1.65
N GLU A 34 0.35 -0.70 1.41
CA GLU A 34 -0.66 -0.58 0.37
C GLU A 34 -0.45 0.62 -0.55
N VAL A 35 -1.07 0.54 -1.75
CA VAL A 35 -1.15 1.63 -2.72
C VAL A 35 -2.52 1.68 -3.40
N GLY A 36 -2.87 2.83 -3.96
CA GLY A 36 -4.09 3.03 -4.74
C GLY A 36 -5.31 3.42 -3.92
N THR A 37 -5.19 3.57 -2.59
CA THR A 37 -6.30 3.97 -1.72
C THR A 37 -6.70 5.44 -1.86
N GLY A 38 -5.80 6.29 -2.34
CA GLY A 38 -6.03 7.70 -2.62
C GLY A 38 -6.30 8.02 -4.11
N ASP A 39 -6.27 7.02 -4.97
CA ASP A 39 -6.49 7.17 -6.41
C ASP A 39 -7.93 6.84 -6.78
N TYR A 40 -8.57 7.69 -7.55
CA TYR A 40 -9.92 7.44 -8.06
C TYR A 40 -9.94 6.27 -9.03
N PHE A 41 -9.05 6.27 -10.01
CA PHE A 41 -8.87 5.19 -10.96
C PHE A 41 -7.94 4.10 -10.41
N GLY A 42 -8.04 2.91 -11.02
CA GLY A 42 -7.15 1.80 -10.75
C GLY A 42 -7.45 1.03 -9.46
N PRO A 43 -6.64 0.02 -9.16
CA PRO A 43 -6.88 -0.96 -8.10
C PRO A 43 -6.53 -0.43 -6.71
N VAL A 44 -6.88 -1.21 -5.70
CA VAL A 44 -6.19 -1.20 -4.39
C VAL A 44 -5.24 -2.40 -4.37
N VAL A 45 -3.99 -2.16 -4.02
CA VAL A 45 -2.97 -3.20 -3.95
C VAL A 45 -2.39 -3.23 -2.54
N VAL A 46 -2.28 -4.43 -1.96
CA VAL A 46 -1.57 -4.67 -0.71
C VAL A 46 -0.51 -5.73 -0.95
N SER A 47 0.68 -5.51 -0.43
CA SER A 47 1.79 -6.45 -0.49
C SER A 47 2.29 -6.78 0.91
N ALA A 48 2.80 -7.99 1.12
CA ALA A 48 3.56 -8.37 2.29
C ALA A 48 4.84 -9.09 1.90
N VAL A 49 5.93 -8.82 2.63
CA VAL A 49 7.28 -9.33 2.35
C VAL A 49 7.91 -9.82 3.65
N ILE A 50 8.65 -10.93 3.58
CA ILE A 50 9.54 -11.36 4.66
C ILE A 50 10.97 -11.07 4.23
N VAL A 51 11.69 -10.32 5.06
CA VAL A 51 13.14 -10.06 4.88
C VAL A 51 13.91 -10.84 5.93
N SER A 52 14.78 -11.71 5.46
CA SER A 52 15.71 -12.45 6.33
C SER A 52 16.96 -11.62 6.66
N LYS A 53 17.71 -12.05 7.66
CA LYS A 53 18.97 -11.39 8.03
C LYS A 53 19.99 -11.45 6.90
N GLU A 54 20.05 -12.55 6.16
CA GLU A 54 20.98 -12.77 5.06
C GLU A 54 20.77 -11.78 3.91
N ASN A 55 19.52 -11.36 3.69
CA ASN A 55 19.15 -10.45 2.61
C ASN A 55 19.22 -8.97 3.00
N GLU A 56 19.43 -8.66 4.29
CA GLU A 56 19.40 -7.28 4.80
C GLU A 56 20.40 -6.37 4.07
N ASP A 57 21.67 -6.76 4.00
CA ASP A 57 22.72 -5.90 3.43
C ASP A 57 22.51 -5.65 1.94
N VAL A 58 22.10 -6.66 1.19
CA VAL A 58 21.81 -6.53 -0.24
C VAL A 58 20.66 -5.56 -0.46
N LEU A 59 19.55 -5.70 0.29
CA LEU A 59 18.38 -4.85 0.15
C LEU A 59 18.65 -3.40 0.61
N ARG A 60 19.46 -3.19 1.66
CA ARG A 60 19.88 -1.84 2.09
C ARG A 60 20.73 -1.14 1.02
N ASN A 61 21.63 -1.87 0.36
CA ASN A 61 22.45 -1.34 -0.73
C ASN A 61 21.62 -0.90 -1.94
N LEU A 62 20.44 -1.47 -2.15
CA LEU A 62 19.48 -1.04 -3.17
C LEU A 62 18.78 0.29 -2.83
N LYS A 63 18.98 0.85 -1.64
CA LYS A 63 18.39 2.12 -1.15
C LYS A 63 16.85 2.15 -1.27
N ILE A 64 16.20 1.03 -0.90
CA ILE A 64 14.75 0.83 -1.07
C ILE A 64 13.93 1.79 -0.20
N GLN A 65 14.44 2.21 0.98
CA GLN A 65 13.74 3.07 1.94
C GLN A 65 13.43 4.48 1.40
N ASP A 66 14.10 4.93 0.35
CA ASP A 66 13.83 6.22 -0.31
C ASP A 66 12.75 6.12 -1.41
N SER A 67 11.93 5.06 -1.41
CA SER A 67 11.03 4.69 -2.51
C SER A 67 10.02 5.75 -2.92
N LYS A 68 9.61 6.66 -2.01
CA LYS A 68 8.68 7.76 -2.33
C LYS A 68 9.24 8.78 -3.32
N GLN A 69 10.57 8.89 -3.42
CA GLN A 69 11.28 9.78 -4.36
C GLN A 69 11.77 9.05 -5.62
N ILE A 70 11.56 7.72 -5.67
CA ILE A 70 12.02 6.88 -6.77
C ILE A 70 11.03 6.97 -7.93
N ASN A 71 11.54 7.12 -9.17
CA ASN A 71 10.72 7.08 -10.37
C ASN A 71 10.17 5.67 -10.66
N ASP A 72 9.15 5.60 -11.53
CA ASP A 72 8.44 4.35 -11.80
C ASP A 72 9.34 3.28 -12.46
N GLU A 73 10.31 3.67 -13.28
CA GLU A 73 11.29 2.75 -13.89
C GLU A 73 12.15 2.04 -12.82
N LYS A 74 12.69 2.81 -11.88
CA LYS A 74 13.48 2.25 -10.78
C LYS A 74 12.64 1.37 -9.85
N ILE A 75 11.35 1.71 -9.62
CA ILE A 75 10.42 0.84 -8.88
C ILE A 75 10.31 -0.52 -9.54
N ARG A 76 10.17 -0.58 -10.88
CA ARG A 76 10.08 -1.84 -11.62
C ARG A 76 11.37 -2.68 -11.53
N MET A 77 12.54 -2.03 -11.54
CA MET A 77 13.82 -2.72 -11.33
C MET A 77 13.92 -3.29 -9.92
N LEU A 78 13.68 -2.47 -8.89
CA LEU A 78 13.72 -2.89 -7.50
C LEU A 78 12.74 -4.02 -7.19
N ALA A 79 11.54 -3.98 -7.77
CA ALA A 79 10.54 -5.02 -7.58
C ALA A 79 11.03 -6.39 -8.09
N LYS A 80 11.78 -6.45 -9.18
CA LYS A 80 12.37 -7.71 -9.69
C LYS A 80 13.37 -8.28 -8.69
N GLU A 81 14.26 -7.44 -8.15
CA GLU A 81 15.23 -7.85 -7.14
C GLU A 81 14.56 -8.35 -5.86
N ILE A 82 13.59 -7.60 -5.33
CA ILE A 82 12.85 -8.00 -4.14
C ILE A 82 12.12 -9.33 -4.34
N LYS A 83 11.45 -9.51 -5.49
CA LYS A 83 10.75 -10.76 -5.83
C LYS A 83 11.69 -11.95 -5.90
N SER A 84 12.95 -11.77 -6.30
CA SER A 84 13.94 -12.86 -6.37
C SER A 84 14.55 -13.21 -5.02
N LEU A 85 14.65 -12.24 -4.10
CA LEU A 85 15.32 -12.38 -2.83
C LEU A 85 14.41 -12.73 -1.66
N CYS A 86 13.13 -12.33 -1.72
CA CYS A 86 12.25 -12.34 -0.55
C CYS A 86 10.97 -13.13 -0.77
N PRO A 87 10.54 -13.95 0.21
CA PRO A 87 9.18 -14.43 0.28
C PRO A 87 8.20 -13.25 0.28
N HIS A 88 7.22 -13.28 -0.62
CA HIS A 88 6.28 -12.17 -0.76
C HIS A 88 4.91 -12.64 -1.22
N THR A 89 3.92 -11.79 -1.02
CA THR A 89 2.58 -11.89 -1.57
C THR A 89 2.10 -10.52 -2.03
N ILE A 90 1.28 -10.50 -3.08
CA ILE A 90 0.68 -9.29 -3.63
C ILE A 90 -0.80 -9.59 -3.86
N LEU A 91 -1.66 -8.73 -3.33
CA LEU A 91 -3.10 -8.77 -3.50
C LEU A 91 -3.54 -7.55 -4.32
N ILE A 92 -4.18 -7.80 -5.45
CA ILE A 92 -4.71 -6.76 -6.33
C ILE A 92 -6.23 -6.84 -6.30
N VAL A 93 -6.87 -5.76 -5.88
CA VAL A 93 -8.33 -5.62 -5.87
C VAL A 93 -8.71 -4.63 -6.96
N SER A 94 -9.25 -5.14 -8.07
CA SER A 94 -9.73 -4.30 -9.19
C SER A 94 -10.81 -3.33 -8.73
N SER A 95 -11.01 -2.23 -9.47
CA SER A 95 -12.04 -1.23 -9.16
C SER A 95 -13.43 -1.85 -9.04
N SER A 96 -13.81 -2.74 -9.96
CA SER A 96 -15.11 -3.43 -9.93
C SER A 96 -15.28 -4.32 -8.70
N LYS A 97 -14.22 -5.09 -8.33
CA LYS A 97 -14.25 -5.90 -7.10
C LYS A 97 -14.30 -5.03 -5.87
N TYR A 98 -13.49 -3.96 -5.83
CA TYR A 98 -13.52 -2.98 -4.76
C TYR A 98 -14.91 -2.39 -4.57
N ASN A 99 -15.56 -1.91 -5.64
CA ASN A 99 -16.90 -1.34 -5.60
C ASN A 99 -17.97 -2.33 -5.10
N SER A 100 -17.84 -3.60 -5.48
CA SER A 100 -18.72 -4.66 -4.96
C SER A 100 -18.57 -4.85 -3.45
N VAL A 101 -17.34 -4.92 -2.95
CA VAL A 101 -17.03 -5.12 -1.53
C VAL A 101 -17.37 -3.86 -0.71
N HIS A 102 -17.13 -2.68 -1.27
CA HIS A 102 -17.36 -1.40 -0.60
C HIS A 102 -18.84 -1.14 -0.25
N LYS A 103 -19.78 -1.85 -0.87
CA LYS A 103 -21.20 -1.78 -0.49
C LYS A 103 -21.47 -2.21 0.96
N GLN A 104 -20.63 -3.06 1.52
CA GLN A 104 -20.76 -3.61 2.87
C GLN A 104 -19.59 -3.25 3.80
N HIS A 105 -18.46 -2.84 3.25
CA HIS A 105 -17.22 -2.59 3.95
C HIS A 105 -16.63 -1.25 3.56
N ASN A 106 -16.28 -0.40 4.53
CA ASN A 106 -15.58 0.84 4.21
C ASN A 106 -14.10 0.57 3.83
N MET A 107 -13.42 1.58 3.29
CA MET A 107 -12.01 1.48 2.85
C MET A 107 -11.08 0.98 3.96
N VAL A 108 -11.28 1.39 5.21
CA VAL A 108 -10.43 0.98 6.33
C VAL A 108 -10.61 -0.50 6.64
N ASP A 109 -11.86 -0.99 6.66
CA ASP A 109 -12.17 -2.41 6.84
C ASP A 109 -11.55 -3.26 5.72
N ILE A 110 -11.70 -2.83 4.46
CA ILE A 110 -11.09 -3.51 3.30
C ILE A 110 -9.57 -3.58 3.47
N LYS A 111 -8.91 -2.49 3.87
CA LYS A 111 -7.46 -2.48 4.13
C LYS A 111 -7.08 -3.48 5.23
N CYS A 112 -7.77 -3.46 6.37
CA CYS A 112 -7.49 -4.40 7.47
C CYS A 112 -7.56 -5.86 6.99
N LYS A 113 -8.60 -6.22 6.23
CA LYS A 113 -8.77 -7.58 5.68
C LYS A 113 -7.67 -7.93 4.68
N LEU A 114 -7.27 -6.99 3.83
CA LEU A 114 -6.21 -7.23 2.83
C LEU A 114 -4.84 -7.42 3.49
N HIS A 115 -4.47 -6.61 4.48
CA HIS A 115 -3.21 -6.80 5.22
C HIS A 115 -3.18 -8.14 5.94
N ASN A 116 -4.25 -8.50 6.64
CA ASN A 116 -4.37 -9.82 7.27
C ASN A 116 -4.23 -10.95 6.25
N GLN A 117 -4.97 -10.86 5.14
CA GLN A 117 -4.93 -11.88 4.09
C GLN A 117 -3.55 -11.97 3.42
N ALA A 118 -2.83 -10.86 3.28
CA ALA A 118 -1.49 -10.86 2.73
C ALA A 118 -0.52 -11.70 3.59
N TYR A 119 -0.56 -11.56 4.90
CA TYR A 119 0.23 -12.39 5.80
C TYR A 119 -0.25 -13.86 5.83
N LEU A 120 -1.55 -14.10 5.85
CA LEU A 120 -2.09 -15.46 5.75
C LEU A 120 -1.68 -16.16 4.45
N ASN A 121 -1.56 -15.43 3.36
CA ASN A 121 -1.08 -15.99 2.09
C ASN A 121 0.41 -16.38 2.14
N LEU A 122 1.24 -15.67 2.90
CA LEU A 122 2.62 -16.09 3.16
C LEU A 122 2.64 -17.42 3.92
N ILE A 123 1.82 -17.55 4.97
CA ILE A 123 1.68 -18.81 5.73
C ILE A 123 1.21 -19.95 4.82
N LYS A 124 0.18 -19.72 3.99
CA LYS A 124 -0.35 -20.70 3.03
C LYS A 124 0.67 -21.13 1.97
N LYS A 125 1.64 -20.29 1.66
CA LYS A 125 2.78 -20.63 0.80
C LYS A 125 3.88 -21.44 1.51
N GLY A 126 3.70 -21.77 2.79
CA GLY A 126 4.64 -22.55 3.60
C GLY A 126 5.69 -21.73 4.34
N TYR A 127 5.58 -20.41 4.35
CA TYR A 127 6.51 -19.56 5.10
C TYR A 127 6.04 -19.37 6.54
N THR A 128 6.98 -19.39 7.48
CA THR A 128 6.72 -19.01 8.87
C THR A 128 6.86 -17.50 9.02
N LEU A 129 5.88 -16.84 9.59
CA LEU A 129 6.00 -15.42 9.93
C LEU A 129 6.99 -15.26 11.08
N PRO A 130 7.91 -14.29 11.00
CA PRO A 130 8.85 -13.98 12.07
C PRO A 130 8.13 -13.36 13.28
N GLU A 131 8.87 -13.19 14.38
CA GLU A 131 8.37 -12.49 15.58
C GLU A 131 8.03 -11.01 15.27
N HIS A 132 8.83 -10.38 14.42
CA HIS A 132 8.63 -8.97 14.05
C HIS A 132 7.75 -8.88 12.79
N ILE A 133 6.47 -8.60 13.00
CA ILE A 133 5.46 -8.37 11.95
C ILE A 133 5.03 -6.92 12.02
N ILE A 134 5.20 -6.14 10.94
CA ILE A 134 5.01 -4.70 10.93
C ILE A 134 3.99 -4.27 9.87
N ILE A 135 3.07 -3.38 10.23
CA ILE A 135 2.18 -2.70 9.28
C ILE A 135 2.44 -1.18 9.35
N ASP A 136 2.51 -0.53 8.18
CA ASP A 136 2.44 0.94 8.14
C ASP A 136 1.08 1.38 8.66
N GLN A 137 1.08 2.12 9.78
CA GLN A 137 -0.13 2.39 10.56
C GLN A 137 -1.09 3.32 9.82
N PHE A 138 -2.20 2.81 9.38
CA PHE A 138 -3.32 3.56 8.81
C PHE A 138 -4.54 3.63 9.75
N VAL A 139 -4.55 2.83 10.79
CA VAL A 139 -5.60 2.77 11.82
C VAL A 139 -5.01 2.33 13.16
N GLN A 140 -5.66 2.66 14.26
CA GLN A 140 -5.23 2.19 15.58
C GLN A 140 -5.38 0.67 15.71
N GLU A 141 -4.44 0.00 16.38
CA GLU A 141 -4.41 -1.46 16.57
C GLU A 141 -5.76 -2.03 17.03
N LYS A 142 -6.37 -1.43 18.07
CA LYS A 142 -7.68 -1.86 18.58
C LYS A 142 -8.76 -1.85 17.48
N SER A 143 -8.74 -0.85 16.61
CA SER A 143 -9.69 -0.75 15.50
C SER A 143 -9.38 -1.75 14.40
N TYR A 144 -8.10 -2.01 14.11
CA TYR A 144 -7.67 -3.04 13.17
C TYR A 144 -8.25 -4.40 13.55
N TYR A 145 -8.02 -4.85 14.79
CA TYR A 145 -8.52 -6.14 15.27
C TYR A 145 -10.06 -6.19 15.40
N ARG A 146 -10.71 -5.06 15.65
CA ARG A 146 -12.18 -4.98 15.63
C ARG A 146 -12.74 -5.24 14.22
N TYR A 147 -12.11 -4.69 13.17
CA TYR A 147 -12.53 -4.96 11.78
C TYR A 147 -12.32 -6.42 11.38
N LEU A 148 -11.41 -7.13 12.04
CA LEU A 148 -11.14 -8.54 11.79
C LEU A 148 -11.90 -9.50 12.72
N SER A 149 -12.79 -9.02 13.58
CA SER A 149 -13.46 -9.85 14.61
C SER A 149 -14.26 -11.02 14.04
N ASN A 150 -14.75 -10.91 12.80
CA ASN A 150 -15.52 -11.96 12.12
C ASN A 150 -14.68 -12.81 11.16
N GLU A 151 -13.37 -12.55 11.05
CA GLU A 151 -12.47 -13.35 10.21
C GLU A 151 -12.09 -14.64 10.94
N LYS A 152 -12.05 -15.75 10.19
CA LYS A 152 -11.73 -17.08 10.75
C LYS A 152 -10.28 -17.17 11.24
N GLU A 153 -9.37 -16.53 10.56
CA GLU A 153 -7.94 -16.53 10.82
C GLU A 153 -7.44 -15.09 10.89
N VAL A 154 -6.78 -14.75 11.99
CA VAL A 154 -6.25 -13.39 12.21
C VAL A 154 -4.82 -13.48 12.71
N VAL A 155 -3.91 -12.87 11.96
CA VAL A 155 -2.52 -12.70 12.38
C VAL A 155 -2.48 -11.74 13.56
N ARG A 156 -1.76 -12.12 14.61
CA ARG A 156 -1.63 -11.39 15.88
C ARG A 156 -0.21 -10.90 16.08
N ASN A 157 0.00 -10.15 17.15
CA ASN A 157 1.30 -9.59 17.53
C ASN A 157 1.93 -8.71 16.44
N ILE A 158 1.09 -7.93 15.76
CA ILE A 158 1.52 -7.00 14.73
C ILE A 158 1.94 -5.69 15.40
N HIS A 159 3.09 -5.18 15.01
CA HIS A 159 3.55 -3.84 15.36
C HIS A 159 3.01 -2.82 14.36
N PHE A 160 2.29 -1.82 14.86
CA PHE A 160 1.73 -0.73 14.05
C PHE A 160 2.61 0.51 14.23
N GLU A 161 3.24 0.96 13.18
CA GLU A 161 4.15 2.10 13.22
C GLU A 161 3.88 3.06 12.06
N THR A 162 3.75 4.34 12.35
CA THR A 162 3.54 5.37 11.31
C THR A 162 4.82 5.60 10.51
N LYS A 163 4.70 5.71 9.19
CA LYS A 163 5.82 5.82 8.24
C LYS A 163 6.81 4.67 8.42
N ALA A 164 6.26 3.47 8.61
CA ALA A 164 7.03 2.27 8.85
C ALA A 164 7.98 1.93 7.69
N GLU A 165 7.64 2.32 6.46
CA GLU A 165 8.47 2.16 5.27
C GLU A 165 9.85 2.85 5.40
N ASN A 166 9.94 3.91 6.22
CA ASN A 166 11.21 4.61 6.45
C ASN A 166 12.07 3.93 7.53
N LYS A 167 11.49 3.06 8.34
CA LYS A 167 12.12 2.45 9.51
C LYS A 167 12.39 0.96 9.30
N TYR A 168 11.47 0.25 8.66
CA TYR A 168 11.47 -1.20 8.52
C TYR A 168 11.65 -1.61 7.05
N LEU A 169 12.73 -2.33 6.79
CA LEU A 169 13.11 -2.72 5.43
C LEU A 169 12.05 -3.62 4.76
N ALA A 170 11.40 -4.51 5.54
CA ALA A 170 10.34 -5.36 5.01
C ALA A 170 9.11 -4.54 4.57
N VAL A 171 8.76 -3.45 5.29
CA VAL A 171 7.67 -2.55 4.89
C VAL A 171 8.06 -1.76 3.63
N ALA A 172 9.30 -1.26 3.56
CA ALA A 172 9.81 -0.59 2.36
C ALA A 172 9.79 -1.51 1.13
N CYS A 173 10.19 -2.78 1.29
CA CYS A 173 10.10 -3.78 0.23
C CYS A 173 8.64 -4.03 -0.19
N ALA A 174 7.72 -4.13 0.77
CA ALA A 174 6.30 -4.28 0.50
C ALA A 174 5.73 -3.07 -0.27
N SER A 175 6.11 -1.85 0.12
CA SER A 175 5.74 -0.61 -0.56
C SER A 175 6.14 -0.64 -2.04
N VAL A 176 7.40 -1.02 -2.33
CA VAL A 176 7.89 -1.15 -3.72
C VAL A 176 7.09 -2.19 -4.50
N LEU A 177 6.83 -3.37 -3.92
CA LEU A 177 6.06 -4.42 -4.61
C LEU A 177 4.61 -4.00 -4.88
N ALA A 178 3.96 -3.36 -3.90
CA ALA A 178 2.60 -2.84 -4.06
C ALA A 178 2.55 -1.77 -5.17
N ARG A 179 3.49 -0.82 -5.16
CA ARG A 179 3.57 0.22 -6.19
C ARG A 179 3.85 -0.36 -7.58
N ASN A 180 4.77 -1.33 -7.69
CA ASN A 180 5.05 -1.98 -8.97
C ASN A 180 3.80 -2.68 -9.53
N ALA A 181 3.09 -3.45 -8.71
CA ALA A 181 1.88 -4.13 -9.14
C ALA A 181 0.75 -3.15 -9.50
N PHE A 182 0.66 -2.01 -8.80
CA PHE A 182 -0.24 -0.92 -9.17
C PHE A 182 0.11 -0.35 -10.56
N LEU A 183 1.39 -0.12 -10.84
CA LEU A 183 1.84 0.39 -12.14
C LEU A 183 1.59 -0.61 -13.26
N GLU A 184 1.88 -1.91 -13.05
CA GLU A 184 1.59 -2.97 -14.02
C GLU A 184 0.08 -3.04 -14.33
N TYR A 185 -0.77 -2.92 -13.31
CA TYR A 185 -2.23 -2.89 -13.49
C TYR A 185 -2.70 -1.61 -14.21
N TRP A 186 -2.04 -0.48 -13.90
CA TRP A 186 -2.33 0.79 -14.56
C TRP A 186 -2.04 0.75 -16.06
N ASP A 187 -0.86 0.24 -16.45
CA ASP A 187 -0.49 0.04 -17.86
C ASP A 187 -1.51 -0.85 -18.58
N MET A 188 -1.92 -1.96 -17.93
CA MET A 188 -2.94 -2.86 -18.48
C MET A 188 -4.29 -2.15 -18.67
N LEU A 189 -4.72 -1.27 -17.73
CA LEU A 189 -5.96 -0.50 -17.91
C LEU A 189 -5.86 0.47 -19.08
N GLU A 190 -4.74 1.20 -19.21
CA GLU A 190 -4.52 2.14 -20.31
C GLU A 190 -4.52 1.42 -21.67
N GLU A 191 -3.87 0.26 -21.75
CA GLU A 191 -3.88 -0.58 -22.95
C GLU A 191 -5.29 -1.13 -23.26
N THR A 192 -6.00 -1.66 -22.24
CA THR A 192 -7.33 -2.27 -22.41
C THR A 192 -8.36 -1.28 -22.95
N PHE A 193 -8.30 -0.03 -22.46
CA PHE A 193 -9.27 1.01 -22.83
C PHE A 193 -8.72 1.97 -23.90
N ASP A 194 -7.49 1.78 -24.41
CA ASP A 194 -6.85 2.78 -25.27
C ASP A 194 -7.12 4.20 -24.76
N PHE A 195 -6.77 4.43 -23.48
CA PHE A 195 -7.12 5.65 -22.76
C PHE A 195 -6.09 5.97 -21.67
N THR A 196 -5.60 7.21 -21.65
CA THR A 196 -4.67 7.67 -20.61
C THR A 196 -5.42 8.16 -19.39
N PHE A 197 -5.14 7.54 -18.24
CA PHE A 197 -5.75 7.89 -16.97
C PHE A 197 -4.87 8.85 -16.16
N GLU A 198 -5.51 9.68 -15.31
CA GLU A 198 -4.85 10.57 -14.36
C GLU A 198 -4.83 9.96 -12.96
N LYS A 199 -3.65 9.94 -12.31
CA LYS A 199 -3.47 9.43 -10.94
C LYS A 199 -4.01 10.43 -9.90
N GLY A 200 -4.39 9.91 -8.72
CA GLY A 200 -4.92 10.70 -7.62
C GLY A 200 -6.44 10.88 -7.69
N ALA A 201 -6.95 11.98 -7.11
CA ALA A 201 -8.38 12.30 -7.02
C ALA A 201 -8.67 13.81 -7.15
N GLY A 202 -7.76 14.56 -7.78
CA GLY A 202 -7.87 16.00 -7.97
C GLY A 202 -8.69 16.41 -9.20
N LYS A 203 -8.76 17.72 -9.49
CA LYS A 203 -9.53 18.27 -10.61
C LYS A 203 -9.15 17.72 -11.99
N LYS A 204 -7.88 17.35 -12.21
CA LYS A 204 -7.46 16.69 -13.47
C LYS A 204 -8.12 15.35 -13.64
N VAL A 205 -8.27 14.60 -12.54
CA VAL A 205 -8.97 13.31 -12.52
C VAL A 205 -10.45 13.46 -12.84
N ASP A 206 -11.11 14.53 -12.36
CA ASP A 206 -12.52 14.83 -12.70
C ASP A 206 -12.66 15.06 -14.22
N GLN A 207 -11.75 15.82 -14.84
CA GLN A 207 -11.75 16.04 -16.30
C GLN A 207 -11.42 14.77 -17.09
N CYS A 208 -10.48 13.96 -16.59
CA CYS A 208 -10.16 12.67 -17.17
C CYS A 208 -11.39 11.76 -17.15
N GLY A 209 -12.08 11.68 -16.00
CA GLY A 209 -13.31 10.89 -15.85
C GLY A 209 -14.44 11.35 -16.78
N LYS A 210 -14.63 12.67 -16.96
CA LYS A 210 -15.57 13.20 -17.97
C LYS A 210 -15.24 12.68 -19.38
N LYS A 211 -13.97 12.75 -19.80
CA LYS A 211 -13.55 12.26 -21.13
C LYS A 211 -13.79 10.74 -21.25
N PHE A 212 -13.48 9.99 -20.20
CA PHE A 212 -13.69 8.54 -20.18
C PHE A 212 -15.17 8.19 -20.34
N VAL A 213 -16.06 8.83 -19.57
CA VAL A 213 -17.50 8.58 -19.62
C VAL A 213 -18.09 8.98 -20.99
N LEU A 214 -17.63 10.08 -21.59
CA LEU A 214 -18.06 10.47 -22.94
C LEU A 214 -17.63 9.47 -24.02
N LYS A 215 -16.49 8.78 -23.84
CA LYS A 215 -15.99 7.78 -24.80
C LYS A 215 -16.62 6.39 -24.57
N TYR A 216 -16.80 5.96 -23.30
CA TYR A 216 -17.14 4.57 -22.96
C TYR A 216 -18.46 4.38 -22.22
N GLY A 217 -19.07 5.47 -21.73
CA GLY A 217 -20.29 5.45 -20.94
C GLY A 217 -20.07 5.26 -19.43
N MET A 218 -21.11 5.59 -18.66
CA MET A 218 -21.08 5.53 -17.19
C MET A 218 -20.90 4.10 -16.65
N ASP A 219 -21.46 3.10 -17.31
CA ASP A 219 -21.39 1.71 -16.86
C ASP A 219 -19.92 1.23 -16.81
N LYS A 220 -19.10 1.66 -17.78
CA LYS A 220 -17.69 1.32 -17.84
C LYS A 220 -16.84 1.99 -16.75
N LEU A 221 -17.34 3.08 -16.16
CA LEU A 221 -16.64 3.75 -15.07
C LEU A 221 -16.44 2.82 -13.86
N ASN A 222 -17.40 1.92 -13.59
CA ASN A 222 -17.30 0.94 -12.52
C ASN A 222 -16.13 -0.06 -12.69
N GLU A 223 -15.66 -0.27 -13.91
CA GLU A 223 -14.54 -1.18 -14.19
C GLU A 223 -13.18 -0.54 -13.87
N VAL A 224 -13.09 0.77 -13.95
CA VAL A 224 -11.82 1.51 -13.85
C VAL A 224 -11.69 2.41 -12.64
N ALA A 225 -12.79 2.77 -11.97
CA ALA A 225 -12.82 3.77 -10.89
C ALA A 225 -13.49 3.27 -9.61
N LYS A 226 -13.07 3.82 -8.47
CA LYS A 226 -13.70 3.64 -7.16
C LYS A 226 -14.87 4.63 -7.01
N ILE A 227 -16.06 4.20 -7.42
CA ILE A 227 -17.24 5.06 -7.63
C ILE A 227 -17.77 5.77 -6.38
N HIS A 228 -17.37 5.37 -5.17
CA HIS A 228 -17.74 6.05 -3.91
C HIS A 228 -17.00 7.37 -3.69
N PHE A 229 -15.94 7.66 -4.47
CA PHE A 229 -15.24 8.94 -4.40
C PHE A 229 -16.13 10.08 -4.90
N LYS A 230 -15.99 11.27 -4.30
CA LYS A 230 -16.68 12.48 -4.73
C LYS A 230 -16.41 12.88 -6.19
N ASN A 231 -15.37 12.31 -6.80
CA ASN A 231 -15.06 12.49 -8.22
C ASN A 231 -16.20 12.02 -9.10
N THR A 232 -16.90 10.95 -8.74
CA THR A 232 -18.06 10.43 -9.51
C THR A 232 -19.16 11.48 -9.63
N GLU A 233 -19.54 12.13 -8.52
CA GLU A 233 -20.54 13.21 -8.51
C GLU A 233 -20.09 14.40 -9.37
N LYS A 234 -18.83 14.83 -9.21
CA LYS A 234 -18.25 15.95 -9.99
C LYS A 234 -18.18 15.66 -11.48
N ILE A 235 -17.89 14.41 -11.86
CA ILE A 235 -17.87 13.98 -13.27
C ILE A 235 -19.28 14.10 -13.86
N LEU A 236 -20.31 13.64 -13.14
CA LEU A 236 -21.71 13.77 -13.55
C LEU A 236 -22.11 15.25 -13.72
N ASP A 237 -21.74 16.11 -12.76
CA ASP A 237 -21.99 17.56 -12.85
C ASP A 237 -21.31 18.21 -14.07
N LEU A 238 -20.11 17.71 -14.43
CA LEU A 238 -19.36 18.23 -15.59
C LEU A 238 -19.97 17.76 -16.93
N ILE A 239 -20.64 16.63 -16.95
CA ILE A 239 -21.29 16.07 -18.15
C ILE A 239 -22.62 16.78 -18.41
N ASN A 240 -23.36 17.11 -17.35
CA ASN A 240 -24.70 17.69 -17.42
C ASN A 240 -24.68 19.24 -17.66
N LYS A 241 -23.51 19.87 -17.65
CA LYS A 241 -23.28 21.28 -18.02
C LYS A 241 -22.93 21.43 -19.48
#